data_c2ace48c6026ae81fe083d02615bdf65
#
_entry.id   c2ace48c6026ae81fe083d02615bdf65
#
_cell.length_a   1.000
_cell.length_b   1.000
_cell.length_c   1.000
_cell.angle_alpha   90.00
_cell.angle_beta   90.00
_cell.angle_gamma   90.00
#
_symmetry.space_group_name_H-M   'P 1'
#
loop_
_entity.id
_entity.type
_entity.pdbx_description
1 polymer ?
#
loop_
_entity_poly.entity_id
_entity_poly.type
_entity_poly.pdbx_seq_one_letter_code
_entity_poly.pdbx_strand_id
1 'polypeptide(L)'
;SVEFPSGHRNVLFAQRGIRPLPRLGGGQRRELLMGTPEAGAPDVKMLYRYLKTFGGICAPHTSATNMGTDWRDNDPIVEPVVEIYQGHRQNYEYLGAPRSATKAEESIGGWQPSGFVWEAFKKGYKLGFQCSSDHVSTHISYAVVFAEAPTREAIVDAFKKRHSYGATDNILLVVTCGDHLMGDEFTVKKPPILDIYVVGTAPIARLHIIKDFKHVYTTEPKRREVKLRWQDNDIERGKTSWYYVRVEQEDGQLAWSSPMWIRYE
;
A
#
# COMPACT_ATOMS: atom_id res chain seq x y z
N SER A 1 7.97 -6.88 19.93
CA SER A 1 6.92 -7.70 19.30
C SER A 1 5.65 -6.89 19.14
N VAL A 2 4.95 -7.08 18.03
CA VAL A 2 3.67 -6.43 17.77
C VAL A 2 2.64 -6.94 18.78
N GLU A 3 1.87 -6.05 19.37
CA GLU A 3 0.91 -6.41 20.42
C GLU A 3 -0.21 -7.31 19.88
N PHE A 4 -0.63 -7.09 18.62
CA PHE A 4 -1.59 -7.89 17.90
C PHE A 4 -1.01 -8.25 16.53
N PRO A 5 -0.31 -9.39 16.39
CA PRO A 5 0.35 -9.75 15.13
C PRO A 5 -0.60 -9.93 13.95
N SER A 6 -1.87 -10.24 14.21
CA SER A 6 -2.93 -10.22 13.21
C SER A 6 -3.20 -8.82 12.67
N GLY A 7 -3.08 -7.80 13.51
CA GLY A 7 -3.28 -6.39 13.15
C GLY A 7 -4.71 -6.03 12.77
N HIS A 8 -4.95 -4.74 12.68
CA HIS A 8 -6.21 -4.20 12.19
C HIS A 8 -6.28 -4.27 10.66
N ARG A 9 -7.47 -4.53 10.13
CA ARG A 9 -7.73 -4.57 8.69
C ARG A 9 -9.04 -3.89 8.35
N ASN A 10 -9.03 -3.02 7.35
CA ASN A 10 -10.23 -2.54 6.70
C ASN A 10 -10.78 -3.64 5.81
N VAL A 11 -12.07 -3.90 5.85
CA VAL A 11 -12.73 -4.97 5.08
C VAL A 11 -13.74 -4.36 4.13
N LEU A 12 -13.67 -4.76 2.85
CA LEU A 12 -14.55 -4.28 1.79
C LEU A 12 -15.24 -5.45 1.09
N PHE A 13 -16.53 -5.28 0.81
CA PHE A 13 -17.34 -6.22 0.03
C PHE A 13 -17.98 -5.50 -1.16
N ALA A 14 -17.99 -6.15 -2.31
CA ALA A 14 -18.75 -5.68 -3.47
C ALA A 14 -20.25 -5.79 -3.20
N GLN A 15 -20.69 -6.88 -2.59
CA GLN A 15 -22.11 -7.14 -2.29
C GLN A 15 -22.53 -6.45 -0.98
N ARG A 16 -23.81 -6.01 -0.94
CA ARG A 16 -24.45 -5.53 0.29
C ARG A 16 -24.94 -6.70 1.14
N GLY A 17 -25.13 -6.45 2.44
CA GLY A 17 -25.76 -7.41 3.35
C GLY A 17 -24.84 -8.54 3.84
N ILE A 18 -23.56 -8.55 3.47
CA ILE A 18 -22.60 -9.46 4.06
C ILE A 18 -22.39 -9.07 5.53
N ARG A 19 -22.65 -10.00 6.43
CA ARG A 19 -22.41 -9.78 7.86
C ARG A 19 -20.91 -9.76 8.12
N PRO A 20 -20.39 -8.76 8.87
CA PRO A 20 -19.00 -8.78 9.32
C PRO A 20 -18.69 -10.06 10.08
N LEU A 21 -17.50 -10.60 9.91
CA LEU A 21 -17.01 -11.68 10.76
C LEU A 21 -16.99 -11.17 12.22
N PRO A 22 -17.61 -11.89 13.18
CA PRO A 22 -17.61 -11.46 14.57
C PRO A 22 -16.18 -11.30 15.06
N ARG A 23 -15.88 -10.17 15.70
CA ARG A 23 -14.61 -10.00 16.41
C ARG A 23 -14.54 -10.99 17.54
N LEU A 24 -13.46 -11.74 17.59
CA LEU A 24 -13.15 -12.53 18.78
C LEU A 24 -12.70 -11.54 19.85
N GLY A 25 -13.43 -11.48 20.95
CA GLY A 25 -13.23 -10.49 22.01
C GLY A 25 -11.79 -10.43 22.51
N GLY A 26 -11.26 -9.21 22.62
CA GLY A 26 -9.92 -8.98 23.20
C GLY A 26 -9.83 -9.45 24.66
N GLY A 27 -8.64 -9.73 25.13
CA GLY A 27 -8.30 -10.02 26.52
C GLY A 27 -8.06 -11.48 26.82
N GLN A 28 -9.08 -12.27 27.10
CA GLN A 28 -8.92 -13.63 27.61
C GLN A 28 -8.55 -14.71 26.59
N ARG A 29 -8.61 -14.40 25.27
CA ARG A 29 -8.28 -15.34 24.18
C ARG A 29 -7.08 -14.91 23.35
N ARG A 30 -6.37 -13.89 23.78
CA ARG A 30 -5.25 -13.29 23.05
C ARG A 30 -4.19 -14.32 22.68
N GLU A 31 -3.75 -15.12 23.63
CA GLU A 31 -2.71 -16.15 23.42
C GLU A 31 -3.13 -17.22 22.41
N LEU A 32 -4.39 -17.65 22.47
CA LEU A 32 -4.94 -18.65 21.55
C LEU A 32 -5.08 -18.13 20.12
N LEU A 33 -5.26 -16.82 19.95
CA LEU A 33 -5.51 -16.20 18.65
C LEU A 33 -4.25 -15.69 17.96
N MET A 34 -3.20 -15.43 18.72
CA MET A 34 -1.96 -14.85 18.19
C MET A 34 -1.17 -15.82 17.31
N GLY A 35 -1.28 -17.12 17.56
CA GLY A 35 -0.49 -18.12 16.86
C GLY A 35 1.02 -17.93 17.06
N THR A 36 1.81 -18.64 16.28
CA THR A 36 3.27 -18.46 16.20
C THR A 36 3.66 -17.76 14.89
N PRO A 37 4.85 -17.19 14.80
CA PRO A 37 5.35 -16.63 13.53
C PRO A 37 5.30 -17.63 12.37
N GLU A 38 5.53 -18.91 12.64
CA GLU A 38 5.54 -20.00 11.67
C GLU A 38 4.13 -20.46 11.29
N ALA A 39 3.23 -20.55 12.29
CA ALA A 39 1.85 -21.01 12.09
C ALA A 39 0.92 -19.93 11.53
N GLY A 40 1.29 -18.65 11.68
CA GLY A 40 0.45 -17.51 11.41
C GLY A 40 -0.62 -17.27 12.48
N ALA A 41 -1.42 -16.22 12.32
CA ALA A 41 -2.48 -15.86 13.22
C ALA A 41 -3.80 -16.55 12.83
N PRO A 42 -4.41 -17.38 13.67
CA PRO A 42 -5.62 -18.15 13.31
C PRO A 42 -6.81 -17.29 12.94
N ASP A 43 -6.98 -16.13 13.57
CA ASP A 43 -8.05 -15.17 13.28
C ASP A 43 -7.91 -14.52 11.90
N VAL A 44 -6.69 -14.20 11.48
CA VAL A 44 -6.41 -13.67 10.13
C VAL A 44 -6.70 -14.74 9.07
N LYS A 45 -6.26 -15.97 9.29
CA LYS A 45 -6.56 -17.08 8.38
C LYS A 45 -8.06 -17.36 8.26
N MET A 46 -8.79 -17.20 9.36
CA MET A 46 -10.26 -17.29 9.35
C MET A 46 -10.88 -16.14 8.56
N LEU A 47 -10.38 -14.91 8.74
CA LEU A 47 -10.81 -13.76 7.95
C LEU A 47 -10.57 -14.00 6.45
N TYR A 48 -9.38 -14.46 6.04
CA TYR A 48 -9.08 -14.74 4.63
C TYR A 48 -10.03 -15.78 4.03
N ARG A 49 -10.34 -16.86 4.75
CA ARG A 49 -11.35 -17.86 4.30
C ARG A 49 -12.71 -17.23 4.14
N TYR A 50 -13.13 -16.40 5.09
CA TYR A 50 -14.40 -15.70 5.05
C TYR A 50 -14.48 -14.75 3.83
N LEU A 51 -13.44 -13.96 3.60
CA LEU A 51 -13.37 -13.04 2.46
C LEU A 51 -13.40 -13.78 1.11
N LYS A 52 -12.70 -14.91 1.00
CA LYS A 52 -12.78 -15.76 -0.21
C LYS A 52 -14.19 -16.29 -0.47
N THR A 53 -14.90 -16.69 0.59
CA THR A 53 -16.26 -17.20 0.47
C THR A 53 -17.24 -16.14 -0.01
N PHE A 54 -17.07 -14.88 0.43
CA PHE A 54 -18.01 -13.80 0.15
C PHE A 54 -17.49 -12.75 -0.85
N GLY A 55 -16.37 -13.03 -1.52
CA GLY A 55 -15.81 -12.17 -2.56
C GLY A 55 -15.28 -10.83 -2.03
N GLY A 56 -14.98 -10.73 -0.73
CA GLY A 56 -14.42 -9.55 -0.10
C GLY A 56 -12.91 -9.44 -0.21
N ILE A 57 -12.40 -8.29 0.19
CA ILE A 57 -10.97 -8.01 0.36
C ILE A 57 -10.72 -7.34 1.71
N CYS A 58 -9.48 -7.34 2.15
CA CYS A 58 -9.04 -6.52 3.26
C CYS A 58 -7.74 -5.78 2.95
N ALA A 59 -7.48 -4.74 3.74
CA ALA A 59 -6.27 -3.95 3.71
C ALA A 59 -5.76 -3.78 5.14
N PRO A 60 -4.55 -4.24 5.47
CA PRO A 60 -3.90 -3.89 6.73
C PRO A 60 -3.77 -2.37 6.85
N HIS A 61 -4.06 -1.84 8.03
CA HIS A 61 -3.86 -0.43 8.33
C HIS A 61 -3.10 -0.23 9.63
N THR A 62 -2.56 0.97 9.84
CA THR A 62 -1.70 1.26 11.01
C THR A 62 -0.57 0.25 11.21
N SER A 63 0.01 -0.24 10.11
CA SER A 63 0.80 -1.47 10.10
C SER A 63 2.05 -1.44 11.00
N ALA A 64 2.69 -0.26 11.16
CA ALA A 64 3.87 -0.10 12.02
C ALA A 64 3.54 0.42 13.43
N THR A 65 2.36 0.11 13.97
CA THR A 65 1.92 0.43 15.33
C THR A 65 1.59 -0.84 16.12
N ASN A 66 1.24 -0.68 17.42
CA ASN A 66 0.78 -1.82 18.24
C ASN A 66 -0.52 -2.47 17.73
N MET A 67 -1.26 -1.77 16.85
CA MET A 67 -2.44 -2.28 16.16
C MET A 67 -2.11 -2.88 14.78
N GLY A 68 -0.85 -2.88 14.41
CA GLY A 68 -0.37 -3.32 13.12
C GLY A 68 -0.12 -4.80 12.99
N THR A 69 0.63 -5.17 11.99
CA THR A 69 0.99 -6.55 11.67
C THR A 69 2.52 -6.68 11.53
N ASP A 70 3.05 -7.86 11.84
CA ASP A 70 4.46 -8.20 11.62
C ASP A 70 4.67 -8.95 10.30
N TRP A 71 3.67 -8.93 9.44
CA TRP A 71 3.67 -9.56 8.13
C TRP A 71 3.90 -11.08 8.15
N ARG A 72 3.49 -11.76 9.24
CA ARG A 72 3.53 -13.24 9.28
C ARG A 72 2.48 -13.89 8.37
N ASP A 73 1.42 -13.16 8.04
CA ASP A 73 0.33 -13.59 7.17
C ASP A 73 0.11 -12.60 6.04
N ASN A 74 -0.15 -13.11 4.85
CA ASN A 74 -0.69 -12.40 3.70
C ASN A 74 -1.39 -13.40 2.79
N ASP A 75 -2.49 -12.98 2.21
CA ASP A 75 -3.18 -13.73 1.16
C ASP A 75 -3.36 -12.81 -0.05
N PRO A 76 -2.64 -13.03 -1.16
CA PRO A 76 -2.60 -12.11 -2.30
C PRO A 76 -3.95 -11.97 -3.02
N ILE A 77 -4.92 -12.88 -2.78
CA ILE A 77 -6.25 -12.82 -3.39
C ILE A 77 -7.16 -11.86 -2.62
N VAL A 78 -7.11 -11.89 -1.29
CA VAL A 78 -8.03 -11.14 -0.44
C VAL A 78 -7.37 -10.01 0.36
N GLU A 79 -6.04 -9.92 0.35
CA GLU A 79 -5.27 -8.82 0.94
C GLU A 79 -4.33 -8.21 -0.11
N PRO A 80 -4.88 -7.61 -1.18
CA PRO A 80 -4.11 -7.11 -2.32
C PRO A 80 -3.47 -5.74 -2.09
N VAL A 81 -3.91 -4.99 -1.10
CA VAL A 81 -3.47 -3.61 -0.84
C VAL A 81 -3.21 -3.37 0.63
N VAL A 82 -2.42 -2.34 0.93
CA VAL A 82 -2.09 -1.88 2.28
C VAL A 82 -2.31 -0.38 2.40
N GLU A 83 -2.69 0.09 3.58
CA GLU A 83 -2.65 1.50 3.92
C GLU A 83 -1.20 1.94 4.13
N ILE A 84 -0.64 2.65 3.14
CA ILE A 84 0.75 3.15 3.23
C ILE A 84 0.86 4.40 4.10
N TYR A 85 -0.23 5.16 4.23
CA TYR A 85 -0.29 6.38 5.02
C TYR A 85 -1.67 6.53 5.67
N GLN A 86 -1.67 6.91 6.95
CA GLN A 86 -2.88 7.28 7.67
C GLN A 86 -2.80 8.74 8.11
N GLY A 87 -3.75 9.55 7.66
CA GLY A 87 -3.73 10.99 7.85
C GLY A 87 -3.68 11.47 9.30
N HIS A 88 -4.34 10.75 10.21
CA HIS A 88 -4.30 11.04 11.64
C HIS A 88 -2.96 10.64 12.30
N ARG A 89 -2.20 9.75 11.67
CA ARG A 89 -1.01 9.14 12.29
C ARG A 89 0.25 9.45 11.50
N GLN A 90 0.61 8.59 10.52
CA GLN A 90 1.92 8.65 9.88
C GLN A 90 2.01 7.86 8.58
N ASN A 91 3.18 7.95 7.96
CA ASN A 91 3.61 7.13 6.84
C ASN A 91 4.17 5.79 7.34
N TYR A 92 3.73 4.69 6.72
CA TYR A 92 4.15 3.32 7.00
C TYR A 92 5.03 2.72 5.89
N GLU A 93 5.52 3.52 4.96
CA GLU A 93 6.32 3.08 3.81
C GLU A 93 7.57 2.31 4.25
N TYR A 94 8.50 2.98 4.91
CA TYR A 94 9.68 2.41 5.55
C TYR A 94 10.19 3.32 6.66
N LEU A 95 11.05 2.80 7.51
CA LEU A 95 11.67 3.56 8.60
C LEU A 95 12.53 4.70 8.04
N GLY A 96 12.18 5.93 8.39
CA GLY A 96 12.85 7.14 7.90
C GLY A 96 12.28 7.73 6.61
N ALA A 97 11.17 7.17 6.08
CA ALA A 97 10.41 7.80 5.01
C ALA A 97 9.81 9.15 5.47
N PRO A 98 9.52 10.09 4.55
CA PRO A 98 8.89 11.35 4.93
C PRO A 98 7.61 11.14 5.74
N ARG A 99 7.48 11.84 6.87
CA ARG A 99 6.34 11.75 7.80
C ARG A 99 6.15 10.36 8.45
N SER A 100 7.18 9.49 8.44
CA SER A 100 7.19 8.27 9.26
C SER A 100 7.74 8.55 10.65
N ALA A 101 7.22 7.86 11.67
CA ALA A 101 7.85 7.87 12.98
C ALA A 101 9.16 7.08 12.96
N THR A 102 10.20 7.62 13.57
CA THR A 102 11.51 6.98 13.71
C THR A 102 11.74 6.37 15.08
N LYS A 103 10.87 6.73 16.05
CA LYS A 103 10.90 6.27 17.44
C LYS A 103 9.49 6.31 18.06
N ALA A 104 9.32 5.65 19.18
CA ALA A 104 8.02 5.46 19.83
C ALA A 104 7.31 6.77 20.18
N GLU A 105 8.06 7.81 20.60
CA GLU A 105 7.50 9.10 21.04
C GLU A 105 6.89 9.90 19.89
N GLU A 106 7.25 9.57 18.65
CA GLU A 106 6.73 10.22 17.45
C GLU A 106 5.49 9.52 16.88
N SER A 107 5.14 8.32 17.41
CA SER A 107 4.08 7.49 16.86
C SER A 107 2.82 7.51 17.72
N ILE A 108 1.67 7.71 17.09
CA ILE A 108 0.37 7.56 17.72
C ILE A 108 -0.09 6.09 17.63
N GLY A 109 -0.28 5.44 18.79
CA GLY A 109 -0.72 4.04 18.86
C GLY A 109 0.42 3.02 18.94
N GLY A 110 1.61 3.47 19.36
CA GLY A 110 2.80 2.64 19.50
C GLY A 110 3.66 2.59 18.24
N TRP A 111 4.84 2.00 18.36
CA TRP A 111 5.84 1.96 17.30
C TRP A 111 6.40 0.56 17.13
N GLN A 112 6.16 -0.03 15.98
CA GLN A 112 6.55 -1.39 15.63
C GLN A 112 7.22 -1.42 14.26
N PRO A 113 8.54 -1.25 14.18
CA PRO A 113 9.27 -1.18 12.91
C PRO A 113 9.08 -2.38 11.99
N SER A 114 8.81 -3.57 12.55
CA SER A 114 8.50 -4.77 11.78
C SER A 114 7.23 -4.67 10.93
N GLY A 115 6.38 -3.68 11.20
CA GLY A 115 5.13 -3.44 10.48
C GLY A 115 5.26 -2.50 9.28
N PHE A 116 6.42 -1.88 9.03
CA PHE A 116 6.59 -1.07 7.82
C PHE A 116 6.38 -1.90 6.54
N VAL A 117 5.86 -1.25 5.50
CA VAL A 117 5.47 -1.92 4.24
C VAL A 117 6.67 -2.57 3.53
N TRP A 118 7.85 -1.97 3.60
CA TRP A 118 9.04 -2.59 3.04
C TRP A 118 9.41 -3.92 3.72
N GLU A 119 9.01 -4.15 4.97
CA GLU A 119 9.19 -5.46 5.62
C GLU A 119 8.29 -6.54 4.99
N ALA A 120 7.08 -6.17 4.54
CA ALA A 120 6.24 -7.06 3.73
C ALA A 120 6.88 -7.38 2.37
N PHE A 121 7.47 -6.39 1.72
CA PHE A 121 8.14 -6.58 0.43
C PHE A 121 9.40 -7.45 0.54
N LYS A 122 10.14 -7.39 1.66
CA LYS A 122 11.26 -8.33 1.95
C LYS A 122 10.79 -9.79 2.04
N LYS A 123 9.52 -10.02 2.41
CA LYS A 123 8.89 -11.34 2.41
C LYS A 123 8.30 -11.73 1.04
N GLY A 124 8.43 -10.87 0.03
CA GLY A 124 7.93 -11.12 -1.32
C GLY A 124 6.43 -10.83 -1.50
N TYR A 125 5.78 -10.15 -0.54
CA TYR A 125 4.37 -9.79 -0.67
C TYR A 125 4.18 -8.71 -1.74
N LYS A 126 3.09 -8.82 -2.51
CA LYS A 126 2.75 -7.90 -3.59
C LYS A 126 1.53 -7.09 -3.20
N LEU A 127 1.75 -5.94 -2.57
CA LEU A 127 0.71 -5.07 -2.04
C LEU A 127 0.65 -3.76 -2.84
N GLY A 128 -0.54 -3.40 -3.30
CA GLY A 128 -0.84 -2.07 -3.79
C GLY A 128 -1.02 -1.09 -2.63
N PHE A 129 -1.10 0.20 -2.93
CA PHE A 129 -1.15 1.26 -1.93
C PHE A 129 -2.48 1.98 -1.92
N GLN A 130 -2.92 2.33 -0.72
CA GLN A 130 -3.99 3.26 -0.45
C GLN A 130 -3.67 4.10 0.80
N CYS A 131 -4.34 5.23 0.98
CA CYS A 131 -4.28 6.03 2.20
C CYS A 131 -5.66 6.13 2.84
N SER A 132 -5.72 6.48 4.11
CA SER A 132 -6.96 6.78 4.80
C SER A 132 -6.80 7.93 5.80
N SER A 133 -7.91 8.59 6.13
CA SER A 133 -7.91 9.70 7.10
C SER A 133 -8.01 9.23 8.54
N ASP A 134 -8.42 7.98 8.79
CA ASP A 134 -8.87 7.49 10.10
C ASP A 134 -10.21 8.13 10.54
N HIS A 135 -10.61 7.95 11.80
CA HIS A 135 -11.89 8.38 12.34
C HIS A 135 -11.95 9.86 12.78
N VAL A 136 -10.86 10.61 12.64
CA VAL A 136 -10.79 12.02 13.08
C VAL A 136 -11.29 12.98 12.00
N SER A 137 -11.09 12.66 10.74
CA SER A 137 -11.50 13.43 9.58
C SER A 137 -11.64 12.54 8.36
N THR A 138 -12.40 13.00 7.36
CA THR A 138 -12.54 12.29 6.07
C THR A 138 -11.72 12.93 4.94
N HIS A 139 -10.88 13.94 5.24
CA HIS A 139 -10.23 14.78 4.23
C HIS A 139 -8.72 15.00 4.48
N ILE A 140 -8.06 14.14 5.26
CA ILE A 140 -6.62 14.28 5.54
C ILE A 140 -5.77 13.33 4.68
N SER A 141 -6.38 12.32 4.07
CA SER A 141 -5.77 11.50 3.04
C SER A 141 -6.80 10.65 2.29
N TYR A 142 -6.41 10.14 1.14
CA TYR A 142 -7.32 9.57 0.15
C TYR A 142 -6.79 8.26 -0.41
N ALA A 143 -7.70 7.28 -0.54
CA ALA A 143 -7.52 6.13 -1.41
C ALA A 143 -8.10 6.47 -2.79
N VAL A 144 -7.29 6.41 -3.83
CA VAL A 144 -7.72 6.65 -5.19
C VAL A 144 -7.64 5.35 -5.98
N VAL A 145 -8.68 5.03 -6.76
CA VAL A 145 -8.76 3.80 -7.56
C VAL A 145 -9.06 4.10 -9.01
N PHE A 146 -8.47 3.33 -9.90
CA PHE A 146 -8.79 3.32 -11.34
C PHE A 146 -9.81 2.22 -11.59
N ALA A 147 -11.08 2.55 -11.40
CA ALA A 147 -12.20 1.64 -11.59
C ALA A 147 -12.92 1.92 -12.92
N GLU A 148 -13.41 0.88 -13.58
CA GLU A 148 -14.12 1.00 -14.86
C GLU A 148 -15.50 1.70 -14.71
N ALA A 149 -16.05 1.70 -13.49
CA ALA A 149 -17.33 2.33 -13.18
C ALA A 149 -17.39 2.70 -11.68
N PRO A 150 -18.22 3.67 -11.27
CA PRO A 150 -18.41 4.03 -9.86
C PRO A 150 -19.35 3.05 -9.15
N THR A 151 -19.08 1.74 -9.27
CA THR A 151 -19.83 0.67 -8.62
C THR A 151 -18.96 -0.02 -7.57
N ARG A 152 -19.60 -0.67 -6.59
CA ARG A 152 -18.87 -1.43 -5.55
C ARG A 152 -18.00 -2.53 -6.14
N GLU A 153 -18.56 -3.24 -7.13
CA GLU A 153 -17.88 -4.34 -7.83
C GLU A 153 -16.63 -3.83 -8.53
N ALA A 154 -16.74 -2.77 -9.33
CA ALA A 154 -15.62 -2.20 -10.05
C ALA A 154 -14.54 -1.61 -9.12
N ILE A 155 -14.93 -1.00 -7.99
CA ILE A 155 -14.01 -0.49 -6.98
C ILE A 155 -13.25 -1.65 -6.30
N VAL A 156 -13.95 -2.72 -5.89
CA VAL A 156 -13.31 -3.89 -5.27
C VAL A 156 -12.39 -4.59 -6.27
N ASP A 157 -12.79 -4.70 -7.54
CA ASP A 157 -11.95 -5.28 -8.60
C ASP A 157 -10.71 -4.44 -8.89
N ALA A 158 -10.82 -3.11 -8.88
CA ALA A 158 -9.67 -2.21 -9.01
C ALA A 158 -8.67 -2.44 -7.85
N PHE A 159 -9.14 -2.56 -6.61
CA PHE A 159 -8.27 -2.91 -5.48
C PHE A 159 -7.64 -4.30 -5.63
N LYS A 160 -8.38 -5.32 -6.08
CA LYS A 160 -7.83 -6.66 -6.34
C LYS A 160 -6.70 -6.64 -7.37
N LYS A 161 -6.82 -5.79 -8.38
CA LYS A 161 -5.78 -5.53 -9.39
C LYS A 161 -4.68 -4.59 -8.89
N ARG A 162 -4.82 -4.03 -7.68
CA ARG A 162 -3.92 -2.99 -7.13
C ARG A 162 -3.88 -1.71 -7.98
N HIS A 163 -4.89 -1.48 -8.82
CA HIS A 163 -5.07 -0.28 -9.63
C HIS A 163 -5.53 0.88 -8.73
N SER A 164 -4.66 1.24 -7.80
CA SER A 164 -4.92 2.26 -6.78
C SER A 164 -3.64 3.01 -6.43
N TYR A 165 -3.81 4.15 -5.81
CA TYR A 165 -2.73 4.88 -5.17
C TYR A 165 -3.22 5.58 -3.90
N GLY A 166 -2.28 5.95 -3.04
CA GLY A 166 -2.56 6.76 -1.87
C GLY A 166 -2.06 8.18 -2.03
N ALA A 167 -2.79 9.16 -1.49
CA ALA A 167 -2.37 10.55 -1.47
C ALA A 167 -2.83 11.24 -0.18
N THR A 168 -2.08 12.25 0.27
CA THR A 168 -2.43 13.05 1.44
C THR A 168 -3.19 14.33 1.09
N ASP A 169 -3.35 14.60 -0.19
CA ASP A 169 -4.15 15.68 -0.76
C ASP A 169 -4.70 15.25 -2.14
N ASN A 170 -5.47 16.10 -2.81
CA ASN A 170 -6.05 15.84 -4.13
C ASN A 170 -4.98 15.85 -5.25
N ILE A 171 -3.94 15.07 -5.08
CA ILE A 171 -2.85 14.89 -6.05
C ILE A 171 -3.27 13.83 -7.05
N LEU A 172 -3.32 14.18 -8.33
CA LEU A 172 -3.47 13.20 -9.41
C LEU A 172 -2.12 12.54 -9.69
N LEU A 173 -2.07 11.22 -9.66
CA LEU A 173 -0.88 10.44 -9.99
C LEU A 173 -1.26 9.27 -10.90
N VAL A 174 -0.68 9.23 -12.09
CA VAL A 174 -0.83 8.12 -13.04
C VAL A 174 0.55 7.60 -13.40
N VAL A 175 0.75 6.30 -13.27
CA VAL A 175 2.00 5.61 -13.65
C VAL A 175 1.65 4.43 -14.54
N THR A 176 2.23 4.39 -15.74
CA THR A 176 2.04 3.31 -16.71
C THR A 176 3.37 2.80 -17.25
N CYS A 177 3.36 1.58 -17.79
CA CYS A 177 4.46 1.02 -18.58
C CYS A 177 3.86 0.33 -19.82
N GLY A 178 3.87 1.01 -20.96
CA GLY A 178 3.09 0.61 -22.12
C GLY A 178 1.59 0.59 -21.78
N ASP A 179 0.93 -0.56 -22.03
CA ASP A 179 -0.50 -0.74 -21.74
C ASP A 179 -0.79 -1.15 -20.27
N HIS A 180 0.25 -1.29 -19.44
CA HIS A 180 0.12 -1.69 -18.05
C HIS A 180 -0.01 -0.48 -17.12
N LEU A 181 -0.92 -0.59 -16.16
CA LEU A 181 -1.17 0.42 -15.13
C LEU A 181 -0.43 0.05 -13.83
N MET A 182 -0.18 1.06 -12.98
CA MET A 182 0.30 0.80 -11.60
C MET A 182 -0.52 -0.31 -10.95
N GLY A 183 0.15 -1.22 -10.24
CA GLY A 183 -0.45 -2.41 -9.62
C GLY A 183 -0.28 -3.69 -10.44
N ASP A 184 0.02 -3.59 -11.73
CA ASP A 184 0.16 -4.75 -12.60
C ASP A 184 1.44 -5.56 -12.35
N GLU A 185 1.34 -6.85 -12.69
CA GLU A 185 2.46 -7.78 -12.78
C GLU A 185 2.55 -8.30 -14.21
N PHE A 186 3.70 -8.10 -14.87
CA PHE A 186 3.86 -8.45 -16.27
C PHE A 186 5.32 -8.67 -16.67
N THR A 187 5.52 -9.18 -17.89
CA THR A 187 6.85 -9.46 -18.47
C THR A 187 7.11 -8.53 -19.65
N VAL A 188 8.35 -8.06 -19.75
CA VAL A 188 8.83 -7.22 -20.86
C VAL A 188 10.06 -7.84 -21.52
N LYS A 189 10.24 -7.60 -22.83
CA LYS A 189 11.42 -8.03 -23.60
C LYS A 189 12.40 -6.89 -23.88
N LYS A 190 12.09 -5.69 -23.44
CA LYS A 190 12.93 -4.50 -23.52
C LYS A 190 12.96 -3.83 -22.15
N PRO A 191 14.01 -3.06 -21.84
CA PRO A 191 14.04 -2.27 -20.62
C PRO A 191 12.74 -1.49 -20.41
N PRO A 192 12.09 -1.57 -19.24
CA PRO A 192 10.80 -0.94 -19.00
C PRO A 192 10.92 0.57 -19.05
N ILE A 193 9.89 1.19 -19.60
CA ILE A 193 9.75 2.65 -19.64
C ILE A 193 8.52 3.01 -18.81
N LEU A 194 8.72 3.75 -17.73
CA LEU A 194 7.64 4.30 -16.93
C LEU A 194 7.23 5.66 -17.48
N ASP A 195 5.97 5.80 -17.85
CA ASP A 195 5.34 7.06 -18.17
C ASP A 195 4.58 7.54 -16.91
N ILE A 196 4.97 8.71 -16.41
CA ILE A 196 4.49 9.25 -15.12
C ILE A 196 3.83 10.59 -15.39
N TYR A 197 2.57 10.73 -14.93
CA TYR A 197 1.82 11.97 -14.98
C TYR A 197 1.36 12.38 -13.59
N VAL A 198 1.69 13.59 -13.18
CA VAL A 198 1.35 14.14 -11.86
C VAL A 198 0.72 15.50 -12.04
N VAL A 199 -0.39 15.75 -11.32
CA VAL A 199 -0.93 17.10 -11.11
C VAL A 199 -1.08 17.33 -9.61
N GLY A 200 -0.27 18.22 -9.07
CA GLY A 200 -0.30 18.59 -7.66
C GLY A 200 -1.25 19.74 -7.36
N THR A 201 -1.69 19.82 -6.12
CA THR A 201 -2.38 21.00 -5.57
C THR A 201 -1.40 22.13 -5.25
N ALA A 202 -0.13 21.78 -5.01
CA ALA A 202 1.03 22.67 -4.89
C ALA A 202 2.15 22.22 -5.83
N PRO A 203 3.23 23.03 -6.03
CA PRO A 203 4.38 22.60 -6.82
C PRO A 203 5.01 21.32 -6.28
N ILE A 204 5.44 20.43 -7.18
CA ILE A 204 6.10 19.18 -6.84
C ILE A 204 7.55 19.51 -6.47
N ALA A 205 7.88 19.35 -5.19
CA ALA A 205 9.24 19.54 -4.67
C ALA A 205 10.16 18.40 -5.14
N ARG A 206 9.69 17.15 -5.01
CA ARG A 206 10.45 15.96 -5.43
C ARG A 206 9.53 14.90 -6.00
N LEU A 207 10.04 14.20 -7.00
CA LEU A 207 9.46 12.98 -7.54
C LEU A 207 10.54 11.91 -7.53
N HIS A 208 10.23 10.77 -6.90
CA HIS A 208 11.14 9.63 -6.78
C HIS A 208 10.57 8.42 -7.52
N ILE A 209 11.43 7.71 -8.24
CA ILE A 209 11.16 6.35 -8.68
C ILE A 209 11.92 5.41 -7.75
N ILE A 210 11.18 4.54 -7.08
CA ILE A 210 11.71 3.55 -6.14
C ILE A 210 11.66 2.18 -6.82
N LYS A 211 12.80 1.48 -6.84
CA LYS A 211 12.97 0.12 -7.36
C LYS A 211 13.68 -0.72 -6.31
N ASP A 212 13.09 -1.86 -5.92
CA ASP A 212 13.76 -2.86 -5.07
C ASP A 212 14.46 -2.24 -3.86
N PHE A 213 13.73 -1.43 -3.07
CA PHE A 213 14.21 -0.70 -1.88
C PHE A 213 15.19 0.45 -2.14
N LYS A 214 15.34 0.91 -3.38
CA LYS A 214 16.28 1.99 -3.74
C LYS A 214 15.58 3.11 -4.50
N HIS A 215 15.97 4.34 -4.21
CA HIS A 215 15.63 5.50 -5.02
C HIS A 215 16.53 5.48 -6.26
N VAL A 216 16.01 4.98 -7.40
CA VAL A 216 16.79 4.85 -8.64
C VAL A 216 16.75 6.10 -9.49
N TYR A 217 15.77 6.97 -9.25
CA TYR A 217 15.68 8.27 -9.90
C TYR A 217 15.01 9.28 -8.98
N THR A 218 15.51 10.50 -8.98
CA THR A 218 14.92 11.63 -8.25
C THR A 218 15.02 12.88 -9.10
N THR A 219 13.93 13.66 -9.16
CA THR A 219 13.91 14.97 -9.80
C THR A 219 13.16 15.99 -8.95
N GLU A 220 13.50 17.27 -9.09
CA GLU A 220 12.88 18.40 -8.40
C GLU A 220 12.20 19.34 -9.42
N PRO A 221 10.97 19.02 -9.87
CA PRO A 221 10.33 19.74 -10.97
C PRO A 221 9.96 21.20 -10.63
N LYS A 222 9.63 21.49 -9.36
CA LYS A 222 9.20 22.80 -8.84
C LYS A 222 8.02 23.40 -9.61
N ARG A 223 7.13 22.56 -10.08
CA ARG A 223 5.90 22.91 -10.82
C ARG A 223 4.77 21.96 -10.46
N ARG A 224 3.50 22.38 -10.64
CA ARG A 224 2.33 21.56 -10.29
C ARG A 224 2.08 20.40 -11.23
N GLU A 225 2.33 20.58 -12.52
CA GLU A 225 2.14 19.53 -13.54
C GLU A 225 3.48 18.96 -13.96
N VAL A 226 3.61 17.63 -13.91
CA VAL A 226 4.82 16.90 -14.31
C VAL A 226 4.44 15.77 -15.24
N LYS A 227 5.08 15.73 -16.41
CA LYS A 227 5.09 14.59 -17.33
C LYS A 227 6.53 14.12 -17.41
N LEU A 228 6.76 12.88 -17.04
CA LEU A 228 8.09 12.28 -17.00
C LEU A 228 8.03 10.91 -17.67
N ARG A 229 8.99 10.67 -18.56
CA ARG A 229 9.25 9.37 -19.17
C ARG A 229 10.63 8.93 -18.72
N TRP A 230 10.69 7.79 -18.03
CA TRP A 230 11.94 7.27 -17.48
C TRP A 230 12.11 5.80 -17.88
N GLN A 231 13.31 5.44 -18.37
CA GLN A 231 13.67 4.09 -18.76
C GLN A 231 14.65 3.51 -17.74
N ASP A 232 14.40 2.29 -17.28
CA ASP A 232 15.35 1.55 -16.45
C ASP A 232 16.39 0.85 -17.34
N ASN A 233 17.60 1.39 -17.37
CA ASN A 233 18.72 0.80 -18.10
C ASN A 233 19.55 -0.20 -17.25
N ASP A 234 19.22 -0.33 -15.95
CA ASP A 234 19.92 -1.19 -14.97
C ASP A 234 19.09 -2.43 -14.57
N ILE A 235 18.17 -2.85 -15.43
CA ILE A 235 17.37 -4.04 -15.17
C ILE A 235 18.12 -5.30 -15.65
N GLU A 236 18.17 -6.35 -14.81
CA GLU A 236 18.80 -7.63 -15.14
C GLU A 236 17.81 -8.57 -15.81
N ARG A 237 18.24 -9.24 -16.89
CA ARG A 237 17.43 -10.29 -17.54
C ARG A 237 17.17 -11.46 -16.61
N GLY A 238 15.96 -12.04 -16.71
CA GLY A 238 15.51 -13.15 -15.87
C GLY A 238 15.04 -12.71 -14.47
N LYS A 239 15.20 -11.45 -14.10
CA LYS A 239 14.82 -10.92 -12.78
C LYS A 239 13.46 -10.19 -12.83
N THR A 240 12.73 -10.29 -11.74
CA THR A 240 11.53 -9.47 -11.48
C THR A 240 11.90 -8.38 -10.50
N SER A 241 11.67 -7.14 -10.89
CA SER A 241 11.83 -5.96 -10.03
C SER A 241 10.49 -5.28 -9.81
N TRP A 242 10.29 -4.64 -8.66
CA TRP A 242 9.12 -3.82 -8.42
C TRP A 242 9.48 -2.33 -8.42
N TYR A 243 8.55 -1.53 -8.93
CA TYR A 243 8.72 -0.09 -9.11
C TYR A 243 7.49 0.64 -8.60
N TYR A 244 7.68 1.71 -7.86
CA TYR A 244 6.61 2.67 -7.59
C TYR A 244 7.14 4.11 -7.59
N VAL A 245 6.23 5.06 -7.69
CA VAL A 245 6.53 6.49 -7.68
C VAL A 245 6.05 7.08 -6.37
N ARG A 246 6.92 7.86 -5.71
CA ARG A 246 6.54 8.76 -4.61
C ARG A 246 6.68 10.20 -5.07
N VAL A 247 5.64 10.99 -4.80
CA VAL A 247 5.57 12.43 -5.07
C VAL A 247 5.58 13.17 -3.73
N GLU A 248 6.35 14.24 -3.66
CA GLU A 248 6.43 15.15 -2.51
C GLU A 248 6.18 16.57 -3.01
N GLN A 249 5.16 17.25 -2.48
CA GLN A 249 4.87 18.64 -2.77
C GLN A 249 5.65 19.59 -1.85
N GLU A 250 5.80 20.88 -2.24
CA GLU A 250 6.46 21.91 -1.44
C GLU A 250 5.73 22.19 -0.11
N ASP A 251 4.42 21.96 -0.06
CA ASP A 251 3.60 22.07 1.15
C ASP A 251 3.66 20.81 2.04
N GLY A 252 4.49 19.82 1.69
CA GLY A 252 4.69 18.58 2.43
C GLY A 252 3.63 17.50 2.17
N GLN A 253 2.70 17.70 1.23
CA GLN A 253 1.76 16.66 0.84
C GLN A 253 2.43 15.60 -0.06
N LEU A 254 1.93 14.37 0.01
CA LEU A 254 2.57 13.20 -0.57
C LEU A 254 1.58 12.37 -1.40
N ALA A 255 2.09 11.64 -2.39
CA ALA A 255 1.34 10.58 -3.05
C ALA A 255 2.26 9.40 -3.40
N TRP A 256 1.70 8.17 -3.41
CA TRP A 256 2.41 6.92 -3.71
C TRP A 256 1.61 6.08 -4.70
N SER A 257 2.14 5.80 -5.87
CA SER A 257 1.53 4.83 -6.79
C SER A 257 1.66 3.41 -6.24
N SER A 258 0.70 2.54 -6.51
CA SER A 258 0.91 1.10 -6.30
C SER A 258 2.11 0.61 -7.11
N PRO A 259 2.90 -0.35 -6.58
CA PRO A 259 4.01 -0.92 -7.31
C PRO A 259 3.58 -1.69 -8.56
N MET A 260 4.43 -1.69 -9.57
CA MET A 260 4.41 -2.63 -10.70
C MET A 260 5.48 -3.68 -10.49
N TRP A 261 5.18 -4.95 -10.74
CA TRP A 261 6.15 -6.05 -10.72
C TRP A 261 6.48 -6.42 -12.15
N ILE A 262 7.69 -6.08 -12.61
CA ILE A 262 8.11 -6.20 -14.01
C ILE A 262 9.22 -7.25 -14.10
N ARG A 263 8.95 -8.34 -14.86
CA ARG A 263 9.94 -9.34 -15.21
C ARG A 263 10.58 -8.99 -16.56
N TYR A 264 11.91 -8.95 -16.61
CA TYR A 264 12.64 -8.70 -17.84
C TYR A 264 13.17 -10.01 -18.43
N GLU A 265 12.78 -10.33 -19.67
CA GLU A 265 13.19 -11.54 -20.42
C GLU A 265 13.98 -11.23 -21.69
#